data_43745346cfcdd26d79adb8a0eba31910
#
_entry.id   43745346cfcdd26d79adb8a0eba31910
#
_cell.length_a   1.000
_cell.length_b   1.000
_cell.length_c   1.000
_cell.angle_alpha   90.00
_cell.angle_beta   90.00
_cell.angle_gamma   90.00
#
_symmetry.space_group_name_H-M   'P 1'
#
loop_
_entity.id
_entity.type
_entity.pdbx_description
1 polymer ?
#
loop_
_entity_poly.entity_id
_entity_poly.type
_entity_poly.pdbx_seq_one_letter_code
_entity_poly.pdbx_strand_id
1 'polypeptide(L)'
;AVSLYTNLNSIMVGALGTMEAVGFFTTGNKVVSLVMTIITAVTSTIIPRMSYLVGSGKEEEAVLLQKKTINLLNYIALPMIAGLVILAKPIILVFSGKEFLPSVIVLQILSFLLIIIPWSSFLGLQILYPIRKEKYGNYAVVTGALVNLVLNFFLIPRYSYIGVAISVVCAEMVITLVHYIFAMRYMKLKFHDFIPIKSIVSTLVMALVVYKGFFYGDHIVCVVAWSM
;
A
#
# COMPACT_ATOMS: atom_id res chain seq x y z
N ALA A 1 -12.00 8.87 -6.72
CA ALA A 1 -12.46 7.84 -5.75
C ALA A 1 -11.52 7.74 -4.54
N VAL A 2 -10.19 7.57 -4.73
CA VAL A 2 -9.23 7.43 -3.62
C VAL A 2 -9.25 8.63 -2.68
N SER A 3 -9.30 9.86 -3.19
CA SER A 3 -9.30 11.08 -2.37
C SER A 3 -10.56 11.23 -1.49
N LEU A 4 -11.72 10.78 -1.96
CA LEU A 4 -12.96 10.79 -1.16
C LEU A 4 -12.86 9.81 0.00
N TYR A 5 -12.29 8.66 -0.24
CA TYR A 5 -12.13 7.59 0.72
C TYR A 5 -11.14 7.93 1.84
N THR A 6 -9.97 8.53 1.50
CA THR A 6 -9.00 8.98 2.51
C THR A 6 -9.53 10.12 3.37
N ASN A 7 -10.31 11.05 2.79
CA ASN A 7 -10.94 12.13 3.54
C ASN A 7 -12.03 11.61 4.49
N LEU A 8 -12.84 10.63 4.05
CA LEU A 8 -13.84 10.00 4.92
C LEU A 8 -13.21 9.36 6.16
N ASN A 9 -12.07 8.69 6.03
CA ASN A 9 -11.37 8.11 7.17
C ASN A 9 -10.96 9.17 8.20
N SER A 10 -10.40 10.30 7.75
CA SER A 10 -10.03 11.40 8.64
C SER A 10 -11.24 12.04 9.33
N ILE A 11 -12.36 12.21 8.59
CA ILE A 11 -13.62 12.73 9.15
C ILE A 11 -14.18 11.76 10.19
N MET A 12 -14.18 10.45 9.91
CA MET A 12 -14.68 9.45 10.85
C MET A 12 -13.85 9.37 12.12
N VAL A 13 -12.51 9.49 12.03
CA VAL A 13 -11.64 9.58 13.23
C VAL A 13 -11.97 10.82 14.04
N GLY A 14 -12.20 11.96 13.40
CA GLY A 14 -12.56 13.20 14.08
C GLY A 14 -13.96 13.14 14.73
N ALA A 15 -14.91 12.46 14.09
CA ALA A 15 -16.28 12.33 14.58
C ALA A 15 -16.45 11.27 15.68
N LEU A 16 -15.74 10.16 15.59
CA LEU A 16 -15.85 9.00 16.51
C LEU A 16 -14.71 8.88 17.50
N GLY A 17 -13.67 9.69 17.37
CA GLY A 17 -12.47 9.71 18.20
C GLY A 17 -12.12 11.12 18.65
N THR A 18 -10.83 11.47 18.58
CA THR A 18 -10.30 12.77 18.99
C THR A 18 -9.56 13.46 17.83
N MET A 19 -9.44 14.80 17.89
CA MET A 19 -8.66 15.57 16.92
C MET A 19 -7.17 15.19 16.93
N GLU A 20 -6.66 14.80 18.08
CA GLU A 20 -5.30 14.30 18.22
C GLU A 20 -5.11 13.00 17.45
N ALA A 21 -6.08 12.08 17.53
CA ALA A 21 -6.10 10.83 16.76
C ALA A 21 -6.11 11.08 15.24
N VAL A 22 -6.81 12.12 14.77
CA VAL A 22 -6.74 12.55 13.36
C VAL A 22 -5.32 12.95 12.99
N GLY A 23 -4.63 13.70 13.86
CA GLY A 23 -3.22 14.08 13.67
C GLY A 23 -2.31 12.87 13.51
N PHE A 24 -2.42 11.90 14.41
CA PHE A 24 -1.60 10.67 14.36
C PHE A 24 -1.86 9.83 13.10
N PHE A 25 -3.13 9.62 12.75
CA PHE A 25 -3.49 8.90 11.54
C PHE A 25 -2.99 9.61 10.28
N THR A 26 -3.25 10.90 10.14
CA THR A 26 -2.89 11.65 8.93
C THR A 26 -1.38 11.76 8.74
N THR A 27 -0.62 11.86 9.83
CA THR A 27 0.85 11.87 9.78
C THR A 27 1.42 10.56 9.23
N GLY A 28 1.01 9.41 9.77
CA GLY A 28 1.43 8.11 9.22
C GLY A 28 1.01 7.91 7.78
N ASN A 29 -0.24 8.30 7.45
CA ASN A 29 -0.78 8.19 6.10
C ASN A 29 -0.03 9.08 5.08
N LYS A 30 0.40 10.29 5.46
CA LYS A 30 1.19 11.18 4.58
C LYS A 30 2.51 10.54 4.18
N VAL A 31 3.24 9.93 5.13
CA VAL A 31 4.51 9.27 4.83
C VAL A 31 4.30 8.12 3.85
N VAL A 32 3.31 7.25 4.09
CA VAL A 32 2.98 6.15 3.17
C VAL A 32 2.59 6.67 1.79
N SER A 33 1.79 7.74 1.72
CA SER A 33 1.34 8.35 0.47
C SER A 33 2.51 8.90 -0.36
N LEU A 34 3.51 9.51 0.29
CA LEU A 34 4.73 9.98 -0.40
C LEU A 34 5.48 8.82 -1.06
N VAL A 35 5.67 7.72 -0.33
CA VAL A 35 6.34 6.53 -0.87
C VAL A 35 5.49 5.87 -1.96
N MET A 36 4.15 5.84 -1.79
CA MET A 36 3.22 5.30 -2.77
C MET A 36 3.30 6.02 -4.13
N THR A 37 3.56 7.33 -4.16
CA THR A 37 3.68 8.08 -5.42
C THR A 37 4.80 7.54 -6.31
N ILE A 38 5.88 7.02 -5.74
CA ILE A 38 6.99 6.42 -6.48
C ILE A 38 6.51 5.14 -7.19
N ILE A 39 5.80 4.27 -6.48
CA ILE A 39 5.28 3.01 -7.03
C ILE A 39 4.22 3.28 -8.09
N THR A 40 3.31 4.23 -7.84
CA THR A 40 2.23 4.57 -8.78
C THR A 40 2.76 5.23 -10.05
N ALA A 41 3.82 6.04 -9.97
CA ALA A 41 4.48 6.62 -11.14
C ALA A 41 5.02 5.53 -12.07
N VAL A 42 5.67 4.49 -11.51
CA VAL A 42 6.17 3.35 -12.30
C VAL A 42 5.03 2.58 -12.95
N THR A 43 3.95 2.30 -12.22
CA THR A 43 2.83 1.50 -12.73
C THR A 43 2.01 2.23 -13.78
N SER A 44 1.85 3.55 -13.67
CA SER A 44 1.07 4.34 -14.63
C SER A 44 1.67 4.33 -16.04
N THR A 45 2.99 4.21 -16.18
CA THR A 45 3.66 4.13 -17.49
C THR A 45 3.37 2.83 -18.25
N ILE A 46 2.94 1.79 -17.55
CA ILE A 46 2.71 0.45 -18.14
C ILE A 46 1.29 0.35 -18.73
N ILE A 47 0.33 1.10 -18.19
CA ILE A 47 -1.09 1.02 -18.56
C ILE A 47 -1.32 1.22 -20.08
N PRO A 48 -0.78 2.26 -20.75
CA PRO A 48 -1.00 2.45 -22.19
C PRO A 48 -0.45 1.30 -23.03
N ARG A 49 0.72 0.78 -22.67
CA ARG A 49 1.34 -0.35 -23.38
C ARG A 49 0.50 -1.62 -23.23
N MET A 50 -0.02 -1.88 -22.03
CA MET A 50 -0.90 -3.02 -21.79
C MET A 50 -2.18 -2.93 -22.63
N SER A 51 -2.82 -1.77 -22.67
CA SER A 51 -4.02 -1.53 -23.46
C SER A 51 -3.77 -1.71 -24.96
N TYR A 52 -2.62 -1.27 -25.46
CA TYR A 52 -2.21 -1.48 -26.85
C TYR A 52 -2.03 -2.97 -27.17
N LEU A 53 -1.32 -3.73 -26.34
CA LEU A 53 -1.07 -5.16 -26.57
C LEU A 53 -2.36 -5.97 -26.57
N VAL A 54 -3.24 -5.72 -25.62
CA VAL A 54 -4.56 -6.37 -25.54
C VAL A 54 -5.42 -5.97 -26.74
N GLY A 55 -5.48 -4.68 -27.10
CA GLY A 55 -6.26 -4.20 -28.23
C GLY A 55 -5.75 -4.68 -29.59
N SER A 56 -4.47 -5.01 -29.72
CA SER A 56 -3.83 -5.56 -30.93
C SER A 56 -3.85 -7.09 -30.99
N GLY A 57 -4.47 -7.78 -30.03
CA GLY A 57 -4.51 -9.25 -29.97
C GLY A 57 -3.17 -9.92 -29.68
N LYS A 58 -2.16 -9.17 -29.19
CA LYS A 58 -0.82 -9.68 -28.85
C LYS A 58 -0.79 -10.29 -27.45
N GLU A 59 -1.56 -11.37 -27.27
CA GLU A 59 -1.79 -11.98 -25.95
C GLU A 59 -0.50 -12.44 -25.26
N GLU A 60 0.43 -13.07 -25.98
CA GLU A 60 1.68 -13.57 -25.40
C GLU A 60 2.56 -12.43 -24.87
N GLU A 61 2.68 -11.34 -25.64
CA GLU A 61 3.42 -10.16 -25.20
C GLU A 61 2.72 -9.50 -23.99
N ALA A 62 1.39 -9.48 -23.96
CA ALA A 62 0.63 -8.94 -22.83
C ALA A 62 0.87 -9.79 -21.56
N VAL A 63 0.82 -11.12 -21.64
CA VAL A 63 1.11 -12.01 -20.50
C VAL A 63 2.56 -11.83 -20.01
N LEU A 64 3.53 -11.69 -20.92
CA LEU A 64 4.91 -11.44 -20.55
C LEU A 64 5.07 -10.09 -19.83
N LEU A 65 4.38 -9.05 -20.31
CA LEU A 65 4.37 -7.73 -19.67
C LEU A 65 3.73 -7.81 -18.28
N GLN A 66 2.62 -8.54 -18.12
CA GLN A 66 1.98 -8.76 -16.83
C GLN A 66 2.94 -9.39 -15.81
N LYS A 67 3.65 -10.46 -16.21
CA LYS A 67 4.66 -11.12 -15.35
C LYS A 67 5.79 -10.18 -14.95
N LYS A 68 6.30 -9.39 -15.89
CA LYS A 68 7.34 -8.40 -15.59
C LYS A 68 6.84 -7.32 -14.64
N THR A 69 5.60 -6.85 -14.82
CA THR A 69 5.01 -5.82 -13.97
C THR A 69 4.85 -6.31 -12.55
N ILE A 70 4.24 -7.49 -12.33
CA ILE A 70 4.03 -7.99 -10.97
C ILE A 70 5.35 -8.24 -10.23
N ASN A 71 6.36 -8.76 -10.94
CA ASN A 71 7.70 -8.95 -10.39
C ASN A 71 8.35 -7.61 -10.01
N LEU A 72 8.24 -6.59 -10.86
CA LEU A 72 8.76 -5.25 -10.60
C LEU A 72 8.08 -4.62 -9.38
N LEU A 73 6.74 -4.71 -9.30
CA LEU A 73 5.97 -4.22 -8.15
C LEU A 73 6.43 -4.86 -6.84
N ASN A 74 6.56 -6.18 -6.83
CA ASN A 74 7.02 -6.91 -5.65
C ASN A 74 8.46 -6.53 -5.27
N TYR A 75 9.33 -6.35 -6.28
CA TYR A 75 10.73 -6.02 -6.07
C TYR A 75 10.93 -4.61 -5.48
N ILE A 76 10.04 -3.67 -5.80
CA ILE A 76 10.06 -2.31 -5.28
C ILE A 76 9.30 -2.23 -3.94
N ALA A 77 8.10 -2.80 -3.85
CA ALA A 77 7.22 -2.64 -2.69
C ALA A 77 7.76 -3.33 -1.43
N LEU A 78 8.25 -4.57 -1.56
CA LEU A 78 8.68 -5.34 -0.38
C LEU A 78 9.84 -4.69 0.39
N PRO A 79 10.94 -4.23 -0.25
CA PRO A 79 11.99 -3.50 0.45
C PRO A 79 11.49 -2.18 1.06
N MET A 80 10.59 -1.46 0.37
CA MET A 80 10.02 -0.22 0.90
C MET A 80 9.18 -0.47 2.15
N ILE A 81 8.37 -1.54 2.18
CA ILE A 81 7.61 -1.94 3.37
C ILE A 81 8.57 -2.24 4.53
N ALA A 82 9.57 -3.09 4.30
CA ALA A 82 10.55 -3.45 5.32
C ALA A 82 11.29 -2.21 5.86
N GLY A 83 11.71 -1.32 4.98
CA GLY A 83 12.34 -0.06 5.34
C GLY A 83 11.43 0.84 6.20
N LEU A 84 10.17 1.03 5.78
CA LEU A 84 9.21 1.83 6.56
C LEU A 84 8.88 1.20 7.92
N VAL A 85 8.75 -0.12 8.01
CA VAL A 85 8.46 -0.80 9.29
C VAL A 85 9.63 -0.67 10.26
N ILE A 86 10.88 -0.91 9.81
CA ILE A 86 12.07 -0.86 10.65
C ILE A 86 12.42 0.59 11.05
N LEU A 87 12.35 1.50 10.10
CA LEU A 87 12.72 2.90 10.29
C LEU A 87 11.54 3.79 10.66
N ALA A 88 10.37 3.23 11.02
CA ALA A 88 9.16 3.99 11.31
C ALA A 88 9.38 5.06 12.39
N LYS A 89 10.07 4.71 13.48
CA LYS A 89 10.34 5.63 14.58
C LYS A 89 11.22 6.82 14.17
N PRO A 90 12.42 6.63 13.59
CA PRO A 90 13.24 7.77 13.16
C PRO A 90 12.57 8.58 12.05
N ILE A 91 11.81 7.95 11.13
CA ILE A 91 11.07 8.67 10.10
C ILE A 91 10.05 9.61 10.73
N ILE A 92 9.24 9.16 11.67
CA ILE A 92 8.25 10.01 12.35
C ILE A 92 8.92 11.11 13.16
N LEU A 93 10.02 10.82 13.86
CA LEU A 93 10.77 11.82 14.62
C LEU A 93 11.29 12.96 13.73
N VAL A 94 11.87 12.64 12.59
CA VAL A 94 12.38 13.63 11.63
C VAL A 94 11.26 14.38 10.92
N PHE A 95 10.17 13.68 10.56
CA PHE A 95 9.08 14.25 9.77
C PHE A 95 8.11 15.12 10.58
N SER A 96 7.84 14.75 11.85
CA SER A 96 6.77 15.37 12.64
C SER A 96 7.13 15.63 14.10
N GLY A 97 8.31 15.18 14.57
CA GLY A 97 8.76 15.41 15.94
C GLY A 97 8.24 14.38 16.96
N LYS A 98 8.65 14.59 18.23
CA LYS A 98 8.39 13.63 19.33
C LYS A 98 6.91 13.48 19.71
N GLU A 99 6.12 14.53 19.51
CA GLU A 99 4.69 14.53 19.83
C GLU A 99 3.89 13.54 18.97
N PHE A 100 4.40 13.23 17.76
CA PHE A 100 3.76 12.29 16.82
C PHE A 100 4.27 10.85 16.92
N LEU A 101 4.99 10.48 17.96
CA LEU A 101 5.42 9.08 18.17
C LEU A 101 4.30 8.04 18.08
N PRO A 102 3.04 8.30 18.52
CA PRO A 102 1.94 7.37 18.31
C PRO A 102 1.66 7.04 16.83
N SER A 103 2.05 7.92 15.89
CA SER A 103 1.93 7.66 14.45
C SER A 103 2.86 6.55 13.93
N VAL A 104 3.84 6.11 14.72
CA VAL A 104 4.76 5.01 14.34
C VAL A 104 4.00 3.75 14.00
N ILE A 105 3.07 3.34 14.87
CA ILE A 105 2.27 2.13 14.63
C ILE A 105 1.34 2.29 13.42
N VAL A 106 0.80 3.48 13.20
CA VAL A 106 -0.01 3.79 12.01
C VAL A 106 0.83 3.62 10.75
N LEU A 107 2.04 4.20 10.72
CA LEU A 107 2.97 4.08 9.61
C LEU A 107 3.30 2.61 9.32
N GLN A 108 3.57 1.82 10.37
CA GLN A 108 3.87 0.39 10.24
C GLN A 108 2.69 -0.39 9.64
N ILE A 109 1.46 -0.15 10.13
CA ILE A 109 0.25 -0.82 9.61
C ILE A 109 -0.01 -0.39 8.16
N LEU A 110 0.00 0.91 7.88
CA LEU A 110 -0.31 1.43 6.55
C LEU A 110 0.79 1.12 5.51
N SER A 111 2.01 0.78 5.93
CA SER A 111 3.09 0.41 5.01
C SER A 111 2.71 -0.81 4.13
N PHE A 112 1.87 -1.72 4.61
CA PHE A 112 1.38 -2.85 3.81
C PHE A 112 0.54 -2.42 2.60
N LEU A 113 0.00 -1.21 2.60
CA LEU A 113 -0.70 -0.64 1.43
C LEU A 113 0.23 -0.52 0.22
N LEU A 114 1.54 -0.40 0.42
CA LEU A 114 2.51 -0.29 -0.67
C LEU A 114 2.56 -1.53 -1.59
N ILE A 115 2.06 -2.66 -1.14
CA ILE A 115 1.91 -3.85 -1.99
C ILE A 115 0.45 -4.10 -2.37
N ILE A 116 -0.48 -3.87 -1.46
CA ILE A 116 -1.91 -4.16 -1.64
C ILE A 116 -2.51 -3.26 -2.74
N ILE A 117 -2.31 -1.93 -2.67
CA ILE A 117 -2.86 -0.98 -3.63
C ILE A 117 -2.27 -1.16 -5.04
N PRO A 118 -0.94 -1.31 -5.24
CA PRO A 118 -0.39 -1.60 -6.55
C PRO A 118 -0.88 -2.92 -7.16
N TRP A 119 -1.08 -3.96 -6.36
CA TRP A 119 -1.67 -5.21 -6.83
C TRP A 119 -3.12 -5.02 -7.25
N SER A 120 -3.92 -4.31 -6.46
CA SER A 120 -5.29 -3.93 -6.79
C SER A 120 -5.34 -3.14 -8.11
N SER A 121 -4.46 -2.16 -8.27
CA SER A 121 -4.34 -1.34 -9.49
C SER A 121 -3.90 -2.17 -10.70
N PHE A 122 -2.97 -3.10 -10.51
CA PHE A 122 -2.54 -4.02 -11.57
C PHE A 122 -3.73 -4.87 -12.07
N LEU A 123 -4.47 -5.49 -11.17
CA LEU A 123 -5.63 -6.32 -11.50
C LEU A 123 -6.76 -5.49 -12.14
N GLY A 124 -7.04 -4.31 -11.60
CA GLY A 124 -8.10 -3.42 -12.09
C GLY A 124 -7.74 -2.76 -13.41
N LEU A 125 -6.64 -1.98 -13.42
CA LEU A 125 -6.32 -1.08 -14.54
C LEU A 125 -5.55 -1.76 -15.68
N GLN A 126 -4.77 -2.81 -15.40
CA GLN A 126 -3.96 -3.45 -16.43
C GLN A 126 -4.58 -4.76 -16.95
N ILE A 127 -5.56 -5.34 -16.26
CA ILE A 127 -6.24 -6.57 -16.67
C ILE A 127 -7.70 -6.30 -17.02
N LEU A 128 -8.51 -5.80 -16.08
CA LEU A 128 -9.95 -5.64 -16.30
C LEU A 128 -10.29 -4.46 -17.22
N TYR A 129 -9.56 -3.36 -17.11
CA TYR A 129 -9.84 -2.14 -17.89
C TYR A 129 -9.62 -2.33 -19.40
N PRO A 130 -8.47 -2.90 -19.88
CA PRO A 130 -8.23 -3.10 -21.31
C PRO A 130 -9.24 -4.00 -22.01
N ILE A 131 -9.88 -4.92 -21.28
CA ILE A 131 -10.92 -5.83 -21.78
C ILE A 131 -12.34 -5.28 -21.60
N ARG A 132 -12.48 -3.98 -21.30
CA ARG A 132 -13.77 -3.28 -21.09
C ARG A 132 -14.62 -3.90 -19.98
N LYS A 133 -14.00 -4.35 -18.88
CA LYS A 133 -14.65 -4.92 -17.69
C LYS A 133 -14.50 -4.02 -16.47
N GLU A 134 -14.38 -2.70 -16.67
CA GLU A 134 -14.20 -1.68 -15.63
C GLU A 134 -15.31 -1.68 -14.56
N LYS A 135 -16.53 -2.14 -14.91
CA LYS A 135 -17.63 -2.28 -13.94
C LYS A 135 -17.28 -3.18 -12.76
N TYR A 136 -16.47 -4.21 -12.98
CA TYR A 136 -16.02 -5.08 -11.89
C TYR A 136 -15.03 -4.37 -10.96
N GLY A 137 -14.22 -3.46 -11.51
CA GLY A 137 -13.39 -2.56 -10.71
C GLY A 137 -14.22 -1.65 -9.80
N ASN A 138 -15.32 -1.09 -10.33
CA ASN A 138 -16.24 -0.28 -9.54
C ASN A 138 -16.91 -1.08 -8.42
N TYR A 139 -17.34 -2.32 -8.68
CA TYR A 139 -17.88 -3.19 -7.63
C TYR A 139 -16.87 -3.45 -6.52
N ALA A 140 -15.60 -3.70 -6.87
CA ALA A 140 -14.55 -3.88 -5.88
C ALA A 140 -14.39 -2.65 -4.97
N VAL A 141 -14.34 -1.45 -5.54
CA VAL A 141 -14.19 -0.20 -4.79
C VAL A 141 -15.40 0.05 -3.88
N VAL A 142 -16.63 -0.18 -4.37
CA VAL A 142 -17.84 -0.02 -3.55
C VAL A 142 -17.85 -1.02 -2.40
N THR A 143 -17.52 -2.29 -2.67
CA THR A 143 -17.43 -3.32 -1.61
C THR A 143 -16.41 -2.94 -0.54
N GLY A 144 -15.21 -2.51 -0.95
CA GLY A 144 -14.18 -2.06 -0.01
C GLY A 144 -14.60 -0.83 0.80
N ALA A 145 -15.26 0.14 0.18
CA ALA A 145 -15.78 1.31 0.89
C ALA A 145 -16.81 0.95 1.96
N LEU A 146 -17.71 0.01 1.67
CA LEU A 146 -18.68 -0.50 2.64
C LEU A 146 -17.98 -1.24 3.80
N VAL A 147 -17.02 -2.11 3.49
CA VAL A 147 -16.23 -2.81 4.51
C VAL A 147 -15.47 -1.82 5.40
N ASN A 148 -14.83 -0.82 4.79
CA ASN A 148 -14.13 0.22 5.54
C ASN A 148 -15.05 0.97 6.49
N LEU A 149 -16.23 1.41 6.01
CA LEU A 149 -17.20 2.14 6.80
C LEU A 149 -17.67 1.30 7.99
N VAL A 150 -18.02 0.03 7.78
CA VAL A 150 -18.43 -0.89 8.84
C VAL A 150 -17.31 -1.09 9.84
N LEU A 151 -16.08 -1.39 9.39
CA LEU A 151 -14.93 -1.61 10.27
C LEU A 151 -14.58 -0.35 11.06
N ASN A 152 -14.62 0.83 10.44
CA ASN A 152 -14.39 2.10 11.12
C ASN A 152 -15.39 2.32 12.27
N PHE A 153 -16.67 2.01 12.05
CA PHE A 153 -17.70 2.17 13.08
C PHE A 153 -17.44 1.31 14.32
N PHE A 154 -16.86 0.10 14.14
CA PHE A 154 -16.55 -0.79 15.27
C PHE A 154 -15.14 -0.58 15.84
N LEU A 155 -14.15 -0.26 15.00
CA LEU A 155 -12.74 -0.22 15.42
C LEU A 155 -12.31 1.16 15.93
N ILE A 156 -12.88 2.27 15.43
CA ILE A 156 -12.51 3.61 15.89
C ILE A 156 -12.84 3.79 17.38
N PRO A 157 -14.04 3.44 17.89
CA PRO A 157 -14.35 3.63 19.30
C PRO A 157 -13.46 2.81 20.25
N ARG A 158 -12.88 1.68 19.77
CA ARG A 158 -12.04 0.78 20.59
C ARG A 158 -10.56 1.06 20.46
N TYR A 159 -10.09 1.39 19.26
CA TYR A 159 -8.65 1.47 18.93
C TYR A 159 -8.26 2.83 18.35
N SER A 160 -9.17 3.80 18.30
CA SER A 160 -8.92 5.17 17.82
C SER A 160 -8.20 5.19 16.46
N TYR A 161 -7.10 5.91 16.33
CA TYR A 161 -6.30 6.03 15.11
C TYR A 161 -5.71 4.70 14.59
N ILE A 162 -5.45 3.74 15.47
CA ILE A 162 -5.01 2.39 15.08
C ILE A 162 -6.16 1.65 14.40
N GLY A 163 -7.39 1.81 14.92
CA GLY A 163 -8.59 1.19 14.35
C GLY A 163 -8.81 1.58 12.89
N VAL A 164 -8.62 2.86 12.56
CA VAL A 164 -8.71 3.35 11.17
C VAL A 164 -7.62 2.76 10.30
N ALA A 165 -6.38 2.71 10.77
CA ALA A 165 -5.28 2.13 10.00
C ALA A 165 -5.55 0.66 9.63
N ILE A 166 -6.08 -0.12 10.58
CA ILE A 166 -6.48 -1.51 10.36
C ILE A 166 -7.65 -1.57 9.37
N SER A 167 -8.68 -0.73 9.54
CA SER A 167 -9.86 -0.71 8.65
C SER A 167 -9.47 -0.43 7.20
N VAL A 168 -8.55 0.52 6.99
CA VAL A 168 -8.07 0.87 5.64
C VAL A 168 -7.35 -0.32 5.00
N VAL A 169 -6.42 -0.95 5.72
CA VAL A 169 -5.69 -2.12 5.20
C VAL A 169 -6.65 -3.27 4.88
N CYS A 170 -7.59 -3.59 5.78
CA CYS A 170 -8.59 -4.63 5.55
C CYS A 170 -9.48 -4.32 4.34
N ALA A 171 -9.93 -3.09 4.19
CA ALA A 171 -10.75 -2.68 3.05
C ALA A 171 -10.00 -2.81 1.71
N GLU A 172 -8.74 -2.37 1.66
CA GLU A 172 -7.91 -2.50 0.47
C GLU A 172 -7.58 -3.97 0.14
N MET A 173 -7.43 -4.82 1.16
CA MET A 173 -7.33 -6.27 0.96
C MET A 173 -8.60 -6.84 0.32
N VAL A 174 -9.79 -6.41 0.76
CA VAL A 174 -11.07 -6.84 0.16
C VAL A 174 -11.18 -6.34 -1.28
N ILE A 175 -10.83 -5.08 -1.57
CA ILE A 175 -10.80 -4.55 -2.94
C ILE A 175 -9.90 -5.41 -3.82
N THR A 176 -8.69 -5.70 -3.35
CA THR A 176 -7.71 -6.51 -4.08
C THR A 176 -8.22 -7.93 -4.32
N LEU A 177 -8.85 -8.54 -3.32
CA LEU A 177 -9.45 -9.87 -3.42
C LEU A 177 -10.58 -9.91 -4.45
N VAL A 178 -11.46 -8.92 -4.44
CA VAL A 178 -12.56 -8.81 -5.42
C VAL A 178 -12.00 -8.60 -6.83
N HIS A 179 -11.02 -7.72 -7.01
CA HIS A 179 -10.32 -7.56 -8.28
C HIS A 179 -9.70 -8.88 -8.75
N TYR A 180 -9.04 -9.63 -7.84
CA TYR A 180 -8.42 -10.91 -8.15
C TYR A 180 -9.45 -11.94 -8.62
N ILE A 181 -10.58 -12.08 -7.91
CA ILE A 181 -11.66 -13.03 -8.27
C ILE A 181 -12.19 -12.76 -9.69
N PHE A 182 -12.40 -11.49 -10.04
CA PHE A 182 -12.87 -11.14 -11.37
C PHE A 182 -11.77 -11.25 -12.43
N ALA A 183 -10.55 -10.84 -12.12
CA ALA A 183 -9.43 -10.87 -13.04
C ALA A 183 -9.00 -12.31 -13.39
N MET A 184 -9.07 -13.25 -12.44
CA MET A 184 -8.73 -14.67 -12.66
C MET A 184 -9.44 -15.29 -13.86
N ARG A 185 -10.66 -14.84 -14.19
CA ARG A 185 -11.43 -15.35 -15.32
C ARG A 185 -10.83 -14.97 -16.68
N TYR A 186 -9.96 -13.96 -16.71
CA TYR A 186 -9.41 -13.36 -17.92
C TYR A 186 -7.88 -13.42 -17.95
N MET A 187 -7.25 -13.77 -16.83
CA MET A 187 -5.80 -13.89 -16.71
C MET A 187 -5.32 -15.28 -17.14
N LYS A 188 -4.20 -15.28 -17.86
CA LYS A 188 -3.42 -16.51 -18.12
C LYS A 188 -2.27 -16.69 -17.10
N LEU A 189 -2.18 -15.82 -16.08
CA LEU A 189 -1.22 -15.93 -14.99
C LEU A 189 -1.66 -17.00 -13.99
N LYS A 190 -0.69 -17.80 -13.52
CA LYS A 190 -0.90 -18.76 -12.45
C LYS A 190 -0.62 -18.10 -11.10
N PHE A 191 -1.22 -18.60 -10.03
CA PHE A 191 -0.99 -18.11 -8.67
C PHE A 191 0.51 -18.08 -8.30
N HIS A 192 1.29 -19.03 -8.77
CA HIS A 192 2.74 -19.10 -8.59
C HIS A 192 3.48 -17.88 -9.17
N ASP A 193 2.97 -17.25 -10.24
CA ASP A 193 3.59 -16.06 -10.85
C ASP A 193 3.50 -14.83 -9.92
N PHE A 194 2.64 -14.87 -8.89
CA PHE A 194 2.48 -13.82 -7.89
C PHE A 194 3.41 -13.98 -6.67
N ILE A 195 4.07 -15.14 -6.51
CA ILE A 195 4.94 -15.40 -5.37
C ILE A 195 6.36 -14.92 -5.67
N PRO A 196 6.81 -13.80 -5.09
CA PRO A 196 8.08 -13.18 -5.43
C PRO A 196 9.23 -13.74 -4.57
N ILE A 197 9.55 -15.02 -4.67
CA ILE A 197 10.58 -15.66 -3.82
C ILE A 197 11.90 -14.87 -3.83
N LYS A 198 12.37 -14.45 -5.02
CA LYS A 198 13.59 -13.66 -5.15
C LYS A 198 13.51 -12.31 -4.46
N SER A 199 12.35 -11.63 -4.56
CA SER A 199 12.13 -10.33 -3.91
C SER A 199 12.02 -10.48 -2.39
N ILE A 200 11.42 -11.57 -1.89
CA ILE A 200 11.35 -11.87 -0.46
C ILE A 200 12.76 -12.07 0.11
N VAL A 201 13.59 -12.89 -0.55
CA VAL A 201 14.97 -13.15 -0.10
C VAL A 201 15.78 -11.85 -0.08
N SER A 202 15.74 -11.06 -1.16
CA SER A 202 16.48 -9.77 -1.21
C SER A 202 15.98 -8.79 -0.13
N THR A 203 14.68 -8.77 0.14
CA THR A 203 14.09 -7.93 1.19
C THR A 203 14.54 -8.37 2.59
N LEU A 204 14.58 -9.67 2.86
CA LEU A 204 15.08 -10.20 4.14
C LEU A 204 16.54 -9.84 4.36
N VAL A 205 17.38 -9.97 3.34
CA VAL A 205 18.79 -9.57 3.42
C VAL A 205 18.90 -8.07 3.70
N MET A 206 18.17 -7.23 2.97
CA MET A 206 18.15 -5.79 3.20
C MET A 206 17.65 -5.45 4.61
N ALA A 207 16.57 -6.07 5.07
CA ALA A 207 16.01 -5.86 6.40
C ALA A 207 17.03 -6.21 7.49
N LEU A 208 17.77 -7.31 7.35
CA LEU A 208 18.83 -7.70 8.27
C LEU A 208 19.99 -6.71 8.29
N VAL A 209 20.40 -6.20 7.12
CA VAL A 209 21.48 -5.20 7.02
C VAL A 209 21.04 -3.88 7.68
N VAL A 210 19.84 -3.40 7.37
CA VAL A 210 19.30 -2.16 7.95
C VAL A 210 19.10 -2.31 9.45
N TYR A 211 18.55 -3.44 9.91
CA TYR A 211 18.35 -3.71 11.34
C TYR A 211 19.69 -3.74 12.10
N LYS A 212 20.68 -4.48 11.59
CA LYS A 212 22.03 -4.50 12.20
C LYS A 212 22.70 -3.14 12.14
N GLY A 213 22.66 -2.45 11.01
CA GLY A 213 23.23 -1.10 10.86
C GLY A 213 22.60 -0.10 11.84
N PHE A 214 21.29 -0.20 12.08
CA PHE A 214 20.56 0.64 13.02
C PHE A 214 20.90 0.28 14.48
N PHE A 215 21.08 -1.00 14.82
CA PHE A 215 21.41 -1.44 16.18
C PHE A 215 22.89 -1.31 16.55
N TYR A 216 23.81 -1.46 15.58
CA TYR A 216 25.26 -1.35 15.80
C TYR A 216 25.81 0.04 15.47
N GLY A 217 25.03 0.86 14.76
CA GLY A 217 25.40 2.21 14.33
C GLY A 217 24.93 3.31 15.30
N ASP A 218 25.10 3.13 16.59
CA ASP A 218 24.71 4.11 17.63
C ASP A 218 25.21 5.56 17.41
N HIS A 219 26.12 5.77 16.45
CA HIS A 219 26.72 7.08 16.20
C HIS A 219 25.98 7.94 15.16
N ILE A 220 25.24 7.38 14.18
CA ILE A 220 24.65 8.21 13.12
C ILE A 220 23.27 8.74 13.51
N VAL A 221 22.47 7.95 14.19
CA VAL A 221 21.11 8.38 14.62
C VAL A 221 21.16 9.28 15.85
N CYS A 222 22.13 9.07 16.74
CA CYS A 222 22.36 9.99 17.87
C CYS A 222 22.82 11.38 17.42
N VAL A 223 23.64 11.50 16.38
CA VAL A 223 24.12 12.81 15.88
C VAL A 223 22.97 13.66 15.34
N VAL A 224 21.99 13.05 14.63
CA VAL A 224 20.81 13.79 14.12
C VAL A 224 19.79 14.09 15.23
N ALA A 225 19.68 13.23 16.24
CA ALA A 225 18.75 13.44 17.36
C ALA A 225 19.27 14.42 18.42
N TRP A 226 20.57 14.71 18.46
CA TRP A 226 21.19 15.66 19.40
C TRP A 226 21.39 17.05 18.80
N SER A 227 21.27 17.23 17.50
CA SER A 227 21.41 18.52 16.81
C SER A 227 20.08 19.27 16.63
N MET A 228 18.99 18.79 17.18
CA MET A 228 17.69 19.44 17.30
C MET A 228 17.25 19.48 18.78
#